data_cc43b027514d176506b8fefb8d596025
#
_entry.id   cc43b027514d176506b8fefb8d596025
#
_cell.length_a   1.000
_cell.length_b   1.000
_cell.length_c   1.000
_cell.angle_alpha   90.00
_cell.angle_beta   90.00
_cell.angle_gamma   90.00
#
_symmetry.space_group_name_H-M   'P 1'
#
loop_
_entity.id
_entity.type
_entity.pdbx_description
1 polymer ?
#
loop_
_entity_poly.entity_id
_entity_poly.type
_entity_poly.pdbx_seq_one_letter_code
_entity_poly.pdbx_strand_id
1 'polypeptide(L)'
;MTRKISRSVARIAAGLDSHLQLGDLDATRDWGYAADYVRAMWLMLQASNPDDYVLATGISHSVREFCEIAFRHVGLDYRDHVVENPEARRPKDAAALVGDSHKAQKILKWSHSVTFKELVCMMVDADVWALKTEVNP
;
A
#
# COMPACT_ATOMS: atom_id res chain seq x y z
N MET A 1 -5.70 -4.74 -3.42
CA MET A 1 -5.43 -5.33 -2.08
C MET A 1 -5.33 -4.26 -1.00
N THR A 2 -4.47 -3.28 -1.11
CA THR A 2 -4.26 -2.21 -0.11
C THR A 2 -5.54 -1.52 0.33
N ARG A 3 -6.39 -1.04 -0.63
CA ARG A 3 -7.68 -0.42 -0.31
C ARG A 3 -8.67 -1.37 0.39
N LYS A 4 -8.65 -2.66 0.08
CA LYS A 4 -9.47 -3.65 0.80
C LYS A 4 -9.06 -3.69 2.28
N ILE A 5 -7.75 -3.69 2.56
CA ILE A 5 -7.26 -3.75 3.94
C ILE A 5 -7.61 -2.46 4.69
N SER A 6 -7.23 -1.28 4.17
CA SER A 6 -7.45 0.00 4.87
C SER A 6 -8.93 0.26 5.16
N ARG A 7 -9.82 -0.03 4.19
CA ARG A 7 -11.27 0.10 4.37
C ARG A 7 -11.83 -0.89 5.39
N SER A 8 -11.38 -2.15 5.37
CA SER A 8 -11.81 -3.14 6.36
C SER A 8 -11.34 -2.78 7.77
N VAL A 9 -10.09 -2.29 7.90
CA VAL A 9 -9.57 -1.80 9.20
C VAL A 9 -10.43 -0.67 9.74
N ALA A 10 -10.79 0.32 8.91
CA ALA A 10 -11.66 1.42 9.33
C ALA A 10 -13.03 0.93 9.80
N ARG A 11 -13.64 -0.03 9.08
CA ARG A 11 -14.95 -0.61 9.43
C ARG A 11 -14.89 -1.46 10.70
N ILE A 12 -13.81 -2.25 10.87
CA ILE A 12 -13.60 -3.04 12.09
C ILE A 12 -13.40 -2.13 13.29
N ALA A 13 -12.60 -1.07 13.16
CA ALA A 13 -12.38 -0.09 14.21
C ALA A 13 -13.67 0.66 14.60
N ALA A 14 -14.62 0.80 13.67
CA ALA A 14 -15.95 1.36 13.93
C ALA A 14 -16.97 0.33 14.44
N GLY A 15 -16.60 -0.94 14.63
CA GLY A 15 -17.49 -2.01 15.07
C GLY A 15 -18.52 -2.46 14.02
N LEU A 16 -18.34 -2.09 12.75
CA LEU A 16 -19.25 -2.44 11.64
C LEU A 16 -18.94 -3.81 11.02
N ASP A 17 -17.69 -4.25 11.10
CA ASP A 17 -17.24 -5.56 10.66
C ASP A 17 -16.42 -6.20 11.76
N SER A 18 -16.32 -7.54 11.78
CA SER A 18 -15.54 -8.27 12.78
C SER A 18 -14.25 -8.88 12.21
N HIS A 19 -14.24 -9.23 10.92
CA HIS A 19 -13.15 -9.95 10.29
C HIS A 19 -12.82 -9.45 8.90
N LEU A 20 -11.55 -9.60 8.51
CA LEU A 20 -11.03 -9.37 7.18
C LEU A 20 -10.47 -10.67 6.62
N GLN A 21 -11.05 -11.17 5.53
CA GLN A 21 -10.50 -12.35 4.83
C GLN A 21 -9.48 -11.92 3.77
N LEU A 22 -8.28 -12.50 3.86
CA LEU A 22 -7.18 -12.31 2.92
C LEU A 22 -6.67 -13.68 2.43
N GLY A 23 -5.96 -13.67 1.31
CA GLY A 23 -5.27 -14.86 0.80
C GLY A 23 -3.92 -15.03 1.47
N ASP A 24 -2.85 -14.95 0.68
CA ASP A 24 -1.47 -15.12 1.16
C ASP A 24 -0.96 -13.84 1.85
N LEU A 25 -0.74 -13.92 3.16
CA LEU A 25 -0.19 -12.80 3.95
C LEU A 25 1.31 -12.61 3.74
N ASP A 26 2.01 -13.62 3.26
CA ASP A 26 3.45 -13.57 3.04
C ASP A 26 3.81 -13.12 1.61
N ALA A 27 2.79 -12.91 0.77
CA ALA A 27 2.98 -12.29 -0.54
C ALA A 27 3.56 -10.87 -0.37
N THR A 28 4.64 -10.59 -1.12
CA THR A 28 5.37 -9.33 -1.02
C THR A 28 5.18 -8.46 -2.26
N ARG A 29 5.21 -7.14 -2.06
CA ARG A 29 5.12 -6.13 -3.15
C ARG A 29 5.94 -4.91 -2.77
N ASP A 30 6.42 -4.23 -3.79
CA ASP A 30 6.96 -2.87 -3.70
C ASP A 30 5.79 -1.89 -3.82
N TRP A 31 5.36 -1.31 -2.71
CA TRP A 31 4.28 -0.32 -2.67
C TRP A 31 4.82 1.09 -2.48
N GLY A 32 4.36 2.00 -3.33
CA GLY A 32 4.69 3.41 -3.20
C GLY A 32 3.46 4.32 -3.32
N TYR A 33 3.67 5.57 -2.96
CA TYR A 33 2.63 6.60 -2.98
C TYR A 33 2.35 7.09 -4.40
N ALA A 34 1.08 7.06 -4.81
CA ALA A 34 0.69 7.37 -6.19
C ALA A 34 1.11 8.78 -6.64
N ALA A 35 1.06 9.78 -5.74
CA ALA A 35 1.47 11.14 -6.11
C ALA A 35 2.98 11.26 -6.40
N ASP A 36 3.83 10.44 -5.76
CA ASP A 36 5.25 10.38 -6.12
C ASP A 36 5.45 9.88 -7.55
N TYR A 37 4.67 8.89 -7.97
CA TYR A 37 4.72 8.36 -9.35
C TYR A 37 4.18 9.37 -10.36
N VAL A 38 3.09 10.07 -10.04
CA VAL A 38 2.57 11.15 -10.90
C VAL A 38 3.62 12.26 -11.06
N ARG A 39 4.33 12.62 -10.00
CA ARG A 39 5.44 13.58 -10.07
C ARG A 39 6.56 13.08 -11.00
N ALA A 40 6.89 11.80 -10.95
CA ALA A 40 7.87 11.23 -11.88
C ALA A 40 7.39 11.30 -13.34
N MET A 41 6.12 10.98 -13.60
CA MET A 41 5.53 11.09 -14.95
C MET A 41 5.64 12.52 -15.49
N TRP A 42 5.37 13.52 -14.65
CA TRP A 42 5.56 14.93 -15.03
C TRP A 42 7.02 15.25 -15.35
N LEU A 43 7.98 14.77 -14.52
CA LEU A 43 9.41 14.97 -14.76
C LEU A 43 9.88 14.30 -16.06
N MET A 44 9.34 13.14 -16.42
CA MET A 44 9.62 12.48 -17.71
C MET A 44 9.25 13.36 -18.90
N LEU A 45 8.12 14.07 -18.81
CA LEU A 45 7.67 14.99 -19.85
C LEU A 45 8.51 16.26 -19.97
N GLN A 46 9.32 16.58 -18.95
CA GLN A 46 10.24 17.72 -18.96
C GLN A 46 11.65 17.32 -19.43
N ALA A 47 11.91 16.02 -19.58
CA ALA A 47 13.22 15.54 -20.03
C ALA A 47 13.49 15.92 -21.50
N SER A 48 14.72 16.31 -21.81
CA SER A 48 15.12 16.73 -23.17
C SER A 48 15.04 15.59 -24.19
N ASN A 49 15.19 14.35 -23.74
CA ASN A 49 15.10 13.16 -24.57
C ASN A 49 14.10 12.17 -23.95
N PRO A 50 13.19 11.59 -24.76
CA PRO A 50 12.31 10.52 -24.30
C PRO A 50 13.12 9.28 -23.95
N ASP A 51 12.74 8.61 -22.84
CA ASP A 51 13.41 7.40 -22.37
C ASP A 51 12.48 6.60 -21.43
N ASP A 52 12.82 5.33 -21.19
CA ASP A 52 12.09 4.44 -20.29
C ASP A 52 12.66 4.50 -18.87
N TYR A 53 11.78 4.57 -17.88
CA TYR A 53 12.15 4.64 -16.46
C TYR A 53 11.36 3.64 -15.61
N VAL A 54 12.05 2.94 -14.74
CA VAL A 54 11.42 2.17 -13.66
C VAL A 54 11.19 3.10 -12.48
N LEU A 55 9.94 3.14 -12.01
CA LEU A 55 9.54 3.88 -10.82
C LEU A 55 9.16 2.88 -9.73
N ALA A 56 9.90 2.88 -8.64
CA ALA A 56 9.75 1.94 -7.55
C ALA A 56 10.34 2.52 -6.27
N THR A 57 9.91 2.00 -5.11
CA THR A 57 10.55 2.38 -3.85
C THR A 57 11.86 1.63 -3.61
N GLY A 58 12.03 0.48 -4.24
CA GLY A 58 13.18 -0.40 -4.06
C GLY A 58 13.08 -1.28 -2.81
N ILE A 59 11.94 -1.26 -2.12
CA ILE A 59 11.72 -2.02 -0.88
C ILE A 59 10.45 -2.85 -1.01
N SER A 60 10.56 -4.14 -0.72
CA SER A 60 9.44 -5.07 -0.72
C SER A 60 8.89 -5.25 0.69
N HIS A 61 7.58 -5.18 0.83
CA HIS A 61 6.85 -5.41 2.07
C HIS A 61 5.82 -6.51 1.90
N SER A 62 5.54 -7.27 2.97
CA SER A 62 4.53 -8.31 2.95
C SER A 62 3.12 -7.75 3.22
N VAL A 63 2.09 -8.50 2.80
CA VAL A 63 0.70 -8.19 3.17
C VAL A 63 0.53 -8.23 4.68
N ARG A 64 1.26 -9.11 5.35
CA ARG A 64 1.30 -9.23 6.82
C ARG A 64 1.76 -7.93 7.46
N GLU A 65 2.91 -7.36 7.01
CA GLU A 65 3.39 -6.06 7.50
C GLU A 65 2.38 -4.94 7.28
N PHE A 66 1.70 -4.95 6.13
CA PHE A 66 0.63 -3.97 5.87
C PHE A 66 -0.49 -4.08 6.91
N CYS A 67 -0.98 -5.30 7.18
CA CYS A 67 -2.02 -5.53 8.19
C CYS A 67 -1.54 -5.12 9.59
N GLU A 68 -0.32 -5.49 9.96
CA GLU A 68 0.24 -5.16 11.27
C GLU A 68 0.29 -3.64 11.51
N ILE A 69 0.78 -2.88 10.53
CA ILE A 69 0.82 -1.41 10.61
C ILE A 69 -0.59 -0.83 10.66
N ALA A 70 -1.48 -1.29 9.76
CA ALA A 70 -2.82 -0.74 9.61
C ALA A 70 -3.69 -0.95 10.86
N PHE A 71 -3.70 -2.16 11.41
CA PHE A 71 -4.46 -2.46 12.62
C PHE A 71 -3.88 -1.77 13.85
N ARG A 72 -2.55 -1.78 14.01
CA ARG A 72 -1.87 -1.07 15.11
C ARG A 72 -2.17 0.43 15.09
N HIS A 73 -2.30 1.03 13.92
CA HIS A 73 -2.61 2.46 13.76
C HIS A 73 -3.97 2.84 14.38
N VAL A 74 -4.93 1.92 14.38
CA VAL A 74 -6.25 2.10 15.01
C VAL A 74 -6.36 1.45 16.40
N GLY A 75 -5.24 1.00 16.98
CA GLY A 75 -5.20 0.42 18.33
C GLY A 75 -5.69 -1.04 18.41
N LEU A 76 -5.72 -1.77 17.29
CA LEU A 76 -6.14 -3.17 17.21
C LEU A 76 -4.96 -4.10 16.88
N ASP A 77 -5.12 -5.40 17.17
CA ASP A 77 -4.21 -6.45 16.72
C ASP A 77 -4.79 -7.18 15.50
N TYR A 78 -4.04 -7.20 14.39
CA TYR A 78 -4.50 -7.85 13.16
C TYR A 78 -4.80 -9.33 13.33
N ARG A 79 -4.13 -10.01 14.28
CA ARG A 79 -4.30 -11.45 14.54
C ARG A 79 -5.69 -11.81 15.03
N ASP A 80 -6.37 -10.86 15.68
CA ASP A 80 -7.73 -11.05 16.19
C ASP A 80 -8.80 -10.89 15.09
N HIS A 81 -8.43 -10.27 13.97
CA HIS A 81 -9.38 -9.86 12.94
C HIS A 81 -9.09 -10.41 11.55
N VAL A 82 -7.85 -10.78 11.23
CA VAL A 82 -7.48 -11.27 9.90
C VAL A 82 -7.59 -12.78 9.84
N VAL A 83 -8.37 -13.27 8.88
CA VAL A 83 -8.55 -14.71 8.59
C VAL A 83 -7.92 -15.00 7.23
N GLU A 84 -6.95 -15.93 7.20
CA GLU A 84 -6.40 -16.41 5.94
C GLU A 84 -7.38 -17.37 5.27
N ASN A 85 -7.68 -17.12 3.99
CA ASN A 85 -8.46 -18.00 3.15
C ASN A 85 -7.54 -18.69 2.12
N PRO A 86 -7.24 -19.99 2.27
CA PRO A 86 -6.38 -20.72 1.34
C PRO A 86 -6.91 -20.73 -0.11
N GLU A 87 -8.23 -20.70 -0.30
CA GLU A 87 -8.85 -20.70 -1.63
C GLU A 87 -8.64 -19.38 -2.37
N ALA A 88 -8.42 -18.28 -1.63
CA ALA A 88 -8.10 -16.98 -2.19
C ALA A 88 -6.62 -16.79 -2.51
N ARG A 89 -5.78 -17.79 -2.27
CA ARG A 89 -4.37 -17.77 -2.65
C ARG A 89 -4.24 -17.84 -4.17
N ARG A 90 -3.59 -16.82 -4.75
CA ARG A 90 -3.15 -16.91 -6.14
C ARG A 90 -1.96 -17.83 -6.25
N PRO A 91 -1.71 -18.46 -7.44
CA PRO A 91 -0.44 -19.16 -7.68
C PRO A 91 0.71 -18.23 -7.26
N LYS A 92 1.71 -18.79 -6.55
CA LYS A 92 2.85 -18.00 -6.09
C LYS A 92 3.47 -17.27 -7.25
N ASP A 93 3.53 -15.96 -7.15
CA ASP A 93 4.39 -15.15 -8.03
C ASP A 93 5.83 -15.65 -7.84
N ALA A 94 6.53 -15.84 -8.98
CA ALA A 94 7.86 -16.45 -9.05
C ALA A 94 8.88 -15.52 -8.45
N ALA A 95 9.06 -14.99 -7.44
CA ALA A 95 9.99 -14.10 -6.77
C ALA A 95 9.37 -12.75 -6.36
N ALA A 96 9.88 -12.20 -5.28
CA ALA A 96 9.60 -10.82 -4.88
C ALA A 96 10.14 -9.87 -5.97
N LEU A 97 9.24 -9.25 -6.71
CA LEU A 97 9.62 -8.24 -7.70
C LEU A 97 9.87 -6.92 -6.97
N VAL A 98 11.13 -6.49 -6.95
CA VAL A 98 11.56 -5.20 -6.44
C VAL A 98 12.09 -4.38 -7.61
N GLY A 99 11.56 -3.17 -7.79
CA GLY A 99 11.99 -2.31 -8.89
C GLY A 99 13.29 -1.58 -8.57
N ASP A 100 14.14 -1.42 -9.59
CA ASP A 100 15.34 -0.58 -9.52
C ASP A 100 15.05 0.80 -10.15
N SER A 101 14.96 1.82 -9.31
CA SER A 101 14.68 3.21 -9.73
C SER A 101 15.93 4.09 -9.87
N HIS A 102 17.15 3.53 -9.81
CA HIS A 102 18.39 4.30 -9.88
C HIS A 102 18.49 5.22 -11.11
N LYS A 103 18.02 4.77 -12.28
CA LYS A 103 18.00 5.60 -13.50
C LYS A 103 17.10 6.83 -13.31
N ALA A 104 15.91 6.65 -12.77
CA ALA A 104 14.99 7.77 -12.50
C ALA A 104 15.57 8.74 -11.46
N GLN A 105 16.19 8.22 -10.42
CA GLN A 105 16.87 9.04 -9.40
C GLN A 105 18.01 9.87 -10.01
N LYS A 106 18.84 9.26 -10.84
CA LYS A 106 20.02 9.92 -11.44
C LYS A 106 19.62 10.96 -12.46
N ILE A 107 18.70 10.65 -13.37
CA ILE A 107 18.37 11.47 -14.56
C ILE A 107 17.27 12.48 -14.20
N LEU A 108 16.17 12.03 -13.63
CA LEU A 108 15.01 12.86 -13.31
C LEU A 108 15.11 13.54 -11.94
N LYS A 109 16.14 13.19 -11.14
CA LYS A 109 16.27 13.64 -9.74
C LYS A 109 15.01 13.31 -8.92
N TRP A 110 14.34 12.21 -9.28
CA TRP A 110 13.14 11.73 -8.61
C TRP A 110 13.51 10.79 -7.47
N SER A 111 12.77 10.89 -6.38
CA SER A 111 12.76 9.91 -5.29
C SER A 111 11.36 9.85 -4.69
N HIS A 112 10.98 8.71 -4.13
CA HIS A 112 9.76 8.64 -3.34
C HIS A 112 9.91 9.50 -2.06
N SER A 113 8.82 10.12 -1.62
CA SER A 113 8.82 11.02 -0.46
C SER A 113 8.08 10.42 0.74
N VAL A 114 7.25 9.40 0.52
CA VAL A 114 6.42 8.76 1.53
C VAL A 114 6.95 7.36 1.81
N THR A 115 7.21 7.04 3.07
CA THR A 115 7.60 5.70 3.50
C THR A 115 6.41 4.74 3.47
N PHE A 116 6.67 3.43 3.45
CA PHE A 116 5.61 2.41 3.49
C PHE A 116 4.68 2.57 4.70
N LYS A 117 5.24 2.82 5.88
CA LYS A 117 4.45 3.03 7.10
C LYS A 117 3.54 4.25 6.99
N GLU A 118 4.06 5.37 6.51
CA GLU A 118 3.27 6.58 6.31
C GLU A 118 2.15 6.35 5.29
N LEU A 119 2.44 5.66 4.17
CA LEU A 119 1.43 5.31 3.17
C LEU A 119 0.29 4.50 3.78
N VAL A 120 0.60 3.47 4.57
CA VAL A 120 -0.42 2.64 5.23
C VAL A 120 -1.28 3.48 6.18
N CYS A 121 -0.65 4.31 7.03
CA CYS A 121 -1.37 5.18 7.96
C CYS A 121 -2.28 6.17 7.22
N MET A 122 -1.77 6.86 6.19
CA MET A 122 -2.56 7.78 5.35
C MET A 122 -3.78 7.10 4.73
N MET A 123 -3.64 5.86 4.25
CA MET A 123 -4.75 5.10 3.67
C MET A 123 -5.82 4.77 4.71
N VAL A 124 -5.41 4.36 5.91
CA VAL A 124 -6.32 4.05 7.02
C VAL A 124 -7.04 5.32 7.49
N ASP A 125 -6.31 6.43 7.69
CA ASP A 125 -6.89 7.71 8.10
C ASP A 125 -7.93 8.22 7.11
N ALA A 126 -7.63 8.13 5.80
CA ALA A 126 -8.57 8.52 4.75
C ALA A 126 -9.86 7.69 4.78
N ASP A 127 -9.75 6.36 5.00
CA ASP A 127 -10.92 5.49 5.08
C ASP A 127 -11.72 5.68 6.38
N VAL A 128 -11.04 5.94 7.51
CA VAL A 128 -11.70 6.29 8.78
C VAL A 128 -12.46 7.61 8.65
N TRP A 129 -11.84 8.61 8.01
CA TRP A 129 -12.49 9.90 7.78
C TRP A 129 -13.70 9.78 6.85
N ALA A 130 -13.58 9.07 5.73
CA ALA A 130 -14.67 8.83 4.79
C ALA A 130 -15.86 8.14 5.48
N LEU A 131 -15.58 7.14 6.32
CA LEU A 131 -16.62 6.41 7.04
C LEU A 131 -17.37 7.33 8.02
N LYS A 132 -16.66 8.23 8.73
CA LYS A 132 -17.28 9.19 9.65
C LYS A 132 -18.19 10.19 8.93
N THR A 133 -17.82 10.59 7.71
CA THR A 133 -18.63 11.52 6.89
C THR A 133 -19.81 10.83 6.23
N GLU A 134 -19.76 9.53 5.95
CA GLU A 134 -20.89 8.74 5.47
C GLU A 134 -21.95 8.48 6.57
N VAL A 135 -21.53 8.38 7.83
CA VAL A 135 -22.41 8.06 8.96
C VAL A 135 -23.01 9.32 9.61
N ASN A 136 -22.37 10.48 9.47
CA ASN A 136 -22.86 11.79 9.93
C ASN A 136 -22.83 12.80 8.77
N PRO A 137 -23.84 12.80 7.86
CA PRO A 137 -23.94 13.73 6.78
C PRO A 137 -24.22 15.18 7.21
#